data_14033633117491870b945f5e8c50c71e
#
_entry.id   14033633117491870b945f5e8c50c71e
#
_cell.length_a   1.000
_cell.length_b   1.000
_cell.length_c   1.000
_cell.angle_alpha   90.00
_cell.angle_beta   90.00
_cell.angle_gamma   90.00
#
_symmetry.space_group_name_H-M   'P 1'
#
loop_
_entity.id
_entity.type
_entity.pdbx_description
1 polymer ?
#
loop_
_entity_poly.entity_id
_entity_poly.type
_entity_poly.pdbx_seq_one_letter_code
_entity_poly.pdbx_strand_id
1 'polypeptide(L)'
;SVVDAYTVSEPFTYAHNLVLELAVGMGVPLALLMLGVTGAWLWRRLKASTHVWAWYCVAAVLPVAVHSMLEFPFAYAYFLVPTMFLLGNLDVLQRTRSVFRVSTSSVVVCTLLVMAVAGWSTFEYVKVEEDFRVARFEALNVGKTPTDYGRPAVYLMTQLDALLNAARIEPHPGMNAETLVLAGQVAKRFPWPATQNRYALSLALNGQPDEARRQLQVIRALHGEKTYDQIRVNWQGLARVRSPTLREFVWP
;
A
#
# COMPACT_ATOMS: atom_id res chain seq x y z
N SER A 1 -14.96 11.42 10.11
CA SER A 1 -14.00 10.29 10.14
C SER A 1 -13.02 10.49 11.29
N VAL A 2 -12.22 9.47 11.65
CA VAL A 2 -11.19 9.59 12.70
C VAL A 2 -10.17 10.68 12.34
N VAL A 3 -9.93 10.90 11.07
CA VAL A 3 -9.02 11.94 10.54
C VAL A 3 -9.51 13.35 10.85
N ASP A 4 -10.83 13.55 11.00
CA ASP A 4 -11.41 14.87 11.33
C ASP A 4 -11.19 15.25 12.80
N ALA A 5 -10.87 14.28 13.66
CA ALA A 5 -10.73 14.49 15.10
C ALA A 5 -9.28 14.58 15.58
N TYR A 6 -8.31 14.07 14.80
CA TYR A 6 -6.91 13.98 15.20
C TYR A 6 -5.96 14.46 14.10
N THR A 7 -4.95 15.25 14.49
CA THR A 7 -3.81 15.57 13.62
C THR A 7 -2.85 14.39 13.63
N VAL A 8 -2.59 13.81 12.46
CA VAL A 8 -1.64 12.72 12.27
C VAL A 8 -0.46 13.27 11.48
N SER A 9 0.75 13.09 11.98
CA SER A 9 1.97 13.63 11.33
C SER A 9 2.33 12.84 10.06
N GLU A 10 2.06 11.53 10.04
CA GLU A 10 2.34 10.63 8.92
C GLU A 10 1.30 9.51 8.83
N PRO A 11 0.82 9.17 7.61
CA PRO A 11 -0.03 8.02 7.42
C PRO A 11 0.81 6.74 7.41
N PHE A 12 0.62 5.88 8.41
CA PHE A 12 1.25 4.56 8.46
C PHE A 12 0.42 3.53 7.72
N THR A 13 1.07 2.69 6.93
CA THR A 13 0.43 1.58 6.19
C THR A 13 0.28 0.34 7.06
N TYR A 14 1.20 0.14 8.01
CA TYR A 14 1.25 -0.99 8.93
C TYR A 14 1.45 -0.52 10.37
N ALA A 15 0.94 -1.30 11.32
CA ALA A 15 1.06 -1.00 12.75
C ALA A 15 2.45 -1.32 13.36
N HIS A 16 3.42 -1.80 12.58
CA HIS A 16 4.75 -2.25 13.01
C HIS A 16 4.72 -3.26 14.15
N ASN A 17 3.61 -3.97 14.30
CA ASN A 17 3.40 -5.01 15.31
C ASN A 17 2.29 -5.94 14.83
N LEU A 18 2.59 -7.24 14.72
CA LEU A 18 1.65 -8.23 14.19
C LEU A 18 0.34 -8.29 14.99
N VAL A 19 0.42 -8.13 16.31
CA VAL A 19 -0.78 -8.19 17.19
C VAL A 19 -1.69 -7.00 16.90
N LEU A 20 -1.13 -5.81 16.81
CA LEU A 20 -1.86 -4.58 16.50
C LEU A 20 -2.40 -4.61 15.07
N GLU A 21 -1.62 -5.10 14.11
CA GLU A 21 -2.05 -5.24 12.71
C GLU A 21 -3.27 -6.13 12.58
N LEU A 22 -3.26 -7.30 13.23
CA LEU A 22 -4.42 -8.20 13.26
C LEU A 22 -5.60 -7.56 13.97
N ALA A 23 -5.38 -6.86 15.08
CA ALA A 23 -6.44 -6.21 15.85
C ALA A 23 -7.10 -5.08 15.05
N VAL A 24 -6.33 -4.28 14.31
CA VAL A 24 -6.84 -3.19 13.46
C VAL A 24 -7.52 -3.74 12.21
N GLY A 25 -6.94 -4.76 11.56
CA GLY A 25 -7.44 -5.29 10.29
C GLY A 25 -8.68 -6.19 10.44
N MET A 26 -8.77 -6.97 11.50
CA MET A 26 -9.82 -7.99 11.69
C MET A 26 -10.68 -7.79 12.92
N GLY A 27 -10.35 -6.80 13.76
CA GLY A 27 -10.98 -6.58 15.05
C GLY A 27 -10.38 -7.43 16.18
N VAL A 28 -10.43 -6.90 17.38
CA VAL A 28 -9.79 -7.49 18.57
C VAL A 28 -10.23 -8.94 18.85
N PRO A 29 -11.53 -9.32 18.79
CA PRO A 29 -11.93 -10.69 19.12
C PRO A 29 -11.34 -11.74 18.19
N LEU A 30 -11.34 -11.47 16.88
CA LEU A 30 -10.80 -12.40 15.89
C LEU A 30 -9.26 -12.46 15.97
N ALA A 31 -8.60 -11.33 16.18
CA ALA A 31 -7.16 -11.27 16.39
C ALA A 31 -6.71 -12.12 17.59
N LEU A 32 -7.41 -11.99 18.73
CA LEU A 32 -7.13 -12.80 19.93
C LEU A 32 -7.34 -14.30 19.68
N LEU A 33 -8.41 -14.68 18.96
CA LEU A 33 -8.63 -16.06 18.57
C LEU A 33 -7.49 -16.61 17.70
N MET A 34 -7.09 -15.88 16.66
CA MET A 34 -6.01 -16.29 15.76
C MET A 34 -4.68 -16.40 16.50
N LEU A 35 -4.34 -15.42 17.33
CA LEU A 35 -3.12 -15.43 18.14
C LEU A 35 -3.15 -16.57 19.15
N GLY A 36 -4.29 -16.81 19.80
CA GLY A 36 -4.45 -17.92 20.76
C GLY A 36 -4.27 -19.29 20.09
N VAL A 37 -4.92 -19.51 18.94
CA VAL A 37 -4.78 -20.75 18.17
C VAL A 37 -3.34 -20.96 17.70
N THR A 38 -2.74 -19.94 17.10
CA THR A 38 -1.35 -19.99 16.61
C THR A 38 -0.36 -20.19 17.78
N GLY A 39 -0.53 -19.45 18.85
CA GLY A 39 0.30 -19.56 20.05
C GLY A 39 0.19 -20.94 20.69
N ALA A 40 -1.02 -21.49 20.82
CA ALA A 40 -1.22 -22.85 21.35
C ALA A 40 -0.60 -23.91 20.43
N TRP A 41 -0.71 -23.73 19.11
CA TRP A 41 -0.06 -24.61 18.14
C TRP A 41 1.46 -24.53 18.26
N LEU A 42 2.07 -23.37 18.24
CA LEU A 42 3.51 -23.16 18.41
C LEU A 42 4.01 -23.74 19.74
N TRP A 43 3.28 -23.53 20.83
CA TRP A 43 3.63 -24.07 22.15
C TRP A 43 3.67 -25.61 22.16
N ARG A 44 2.68 -26.24 21.50
CA ARG A 44 2.67 -27.71 21.36
C ARG A 44 3.87 -28.20 20.54
N ARG A 45 4.25 -27.48 19.47
CA ARG A 45 5.41 -27.79 18.64
C ARG A 45 6.71 -27.64 19.41
N LEU A 46 6.83 -26.57 20.18
CA LEU A 46 7.98 -26.33 21.04
C LEU A 46 8.17 -27.47 22.05
N LYS A 47 7.11 -27.86 22.76
CA LYS A 47 7.16 -28.97 23.72
C LYS A 47 7.48 -30.33 23.06
N ALA A 48 7.04 -30.55 21.83
CA ALA A 48 7.31 -31.78 21.10
C ALA A 48 8.69 -31.81 20.44
N SER A 49 9.46 -30.73 20.51
CA SER A 49 10.79 -30.62 19.90
C SER A 49 11.84 -31.31 20.77
N THR A 50 12.00 -32.62 20.58
CA THR A 50 13.02 -33.45 21.27
C THR A 50 14.25 -33.69 20.41
N HIS A 51 14.18 -33.43 19.11
CA HIS A 51 15.24 -33.69 18.15
C HIS A 51 15.98 -32.40 17.78
N VAL A 52 17.28 -32.46 17.62
CA VAL A 52 18.13 -31.29 17.32
C VAL A 52 17.68 -30.52 16.07
N TRP A 53 17.25 -31.21 15.02
CA TRP A 53 16.75 -30.56 13.78
C TRP A 53 15.44 -29.80 14.02
N ALA A 54 14.57 -30.30 14.92
CA ALA A 54 13.36 -29.55 15.29
C ALA A 54 13.72 -28.24 16.03
N TRP A 55 14.73 -28.27 16.87
CA TRP A 55 15.26 -27.07 17.54
C TRP A 55 15.87 -26.08 16.54
N TYR A 56 16.57 -26.52 15.49
CA TYR A 56 17.05 -25.63 14.45
C TYR A 56 15.89 -24.91 13.73
N CYS A 57 14.81 -25.64 13.39
CA CYS A 57 13.62 -24.99 12.79
C CYS A 57 13.02 -23.94 13.73
N VAL A 58 12.85 -24.25 15.02
CA VAL A 58 12.31 -23.31 16.01
C VAL A 58 13.23 -22.09 16.17
N ALA A 59 14.54 -22.33 16.30
CA ALA A 59 15.53 -21.24 16.48
C ALA A 59 15.59 -20.32 15.26
N ALA A 60 15.42 -20.85 14.05
CA ALA A 60 15.42 -20.06 12.82
C ALA A 60 14.13 -19.24 12.64
N VAL A 61 12.98 -19.71 13.15
CA VAL A 61 11.69 -18.99 13.10
C VAL A 61 11.60 -17.90 14.18
N LEU A 62 12.25 -18.09 15.31
CA LEU A 62 12.17 -17.18 16.47
C LEU A 62 12.55 -15.73 16.14
N PRO A 63 13.64 -15.42 15.41
CA PRO A 63 13.98 -14.06 15.03
C PRO A 63 12.88 -13.38 14.21
N VAL A 64 12.24 -14.10 13.29
CA VAL A 64 11.13 -13.57 12.48
C VAL A 64 9.90 -13.29 13.34
N ALA A 65 9.60 -14.17 14.30
CA ALA A 65 8.51 -13.98 15.25
C ALA A 65 8.73 -12.76 16.14
N VAL A 66 9.94 -12.57 16.66
CA VAL A 66 10.32 -11.39 17.47
C VAL A 66 10.29 -10.12 16.60
N HIS A 67 10.84 -10.18 15.40
CA HIS A 67 10.83 -9.05 14.45
C HIS A 67 9.41 -8.64 14.10
N SER A 68 8.47 -9.58 13.98
CA SER A 68 7.04 -9.29 13.72
C SER A 68 6.34 -8.54 14.87
N MET A 69 6.94 -8.45 16.05
CA MET A 69 6.45 -7.63 17.16
C MET A 69 6.98 -6.20 17.13
N LEU A 70 8.00 -5.92 16.33
CA LEU A 70 8.69 -4.62 16.27
C LEU A 70 8.55 -3.95 14.90
N GLU A 71 8.33 -4.75 13.86
CA GLU A 71 8.26 -4.35 12.47
C GLU A 71 7.24 -5.23 11.72
N PHE A 72 7.17 -5.14 10.39
CA PHE A 72 6.23 -5.87 9.55
C PHE A 72 6.88 -6.91 8.59
N PRO A 73 7.77 -7.81 9.04
CA PRO A 73 8.35 -8.84 8.18
C PRO A 73 7.27 -9.79 7.62
N PHE A 74 6.11 -9.90 8.28
CA PHE A 74 4.96 -10.65 7.80
C PHE A 74 4.36 -10.11 6.48
N ALA A 75 4.67 -8.86 6.09
CA ALA A 75 4.25 -8.29 4.81
C ALA A 75 5.15 -8.71 3.63
N TYR A 76 6.30 -9.34 3.91
CA TYR A 76 7.29 -9.68 2.90
C TYR A 76 7.39 -11.19 2.66
N ALA A 77 7.21 -11.59 1.40
CA ALA A 77 7.27 -13.01 1.01
C ALA A 77 8.63 -13.66 1.33
N TYR A 78 9.74 -12.93 1.24
CA TYR A 78 11.08 -13.45 1.52
C TYR A 78 11.30 -13.77 3.02
N PHE A 79 10.46 -13.30 3.94
CA PHE A 79 10.41 -13.76 5.32
C PHE A 79 9.37 -14.87 5.52
N LEU A 80 8.18 -14.73 4.90
CA LEU A 80 7.09 -15.67 5.10
C LEU A 80 7.39 -17.04 4.49
N VAL A 81 7.92 -17.08 3.27
CA VAL A 81 8.16 -18.36 2.56
C VAL A 81 9.15 -19.24 3.32
N PRO A 82 10.36 -18.79 3.72
CA PRO A 82 11.26 -19.59 4.54
C PRO A 82 10.65 -19.98 5.89
N THR A 83 9.91 -19.08 6.53
CA THR A 83 9.25 -19.36 7.81
C THR A 83 8.25 -20.49 7.69
N MET A 84 7.35 -20.46 6.69
CA MET A 84 6.37 -21.50 6.45
C MET A 84 7.02 -22.84 6.07
N PHE A 85 8.12 -22.79 5.30
CA PHE A 85 8.91 -23.98 4.99
C PHE A 85 9.51 -24.63 6.24
N LEU A 86 10.09 -23.83 7.14
CA LEU A 86 10.65 -24.32 8.43
C LEU A 86 9.56 -24.89 9.34
N LEU A 87 8.40 -24.25 9.41
CA LEU A 87 7.25 -24.75 10.18
C LEU A 87 6.71 -26.06 9.58
N GLY A 88 6.66 -26.19 8.26
CA GLY A 88 6.30 -27.45 7.57
C GLY A 88 7.29 -28.57 7.84
N ASN A 89 8.59 -28.28 7.82
CA ASN A 89 9.63 -29.25 8.21
C ASN A 89 9.50 -29.70 9.67
N LEU A 90 9.17 -28.77 10.57
CA LEU A 90 8.93 -29.09 11.99
C LEU A 90 7.77 -30.09 12.14
N ASP A 91 6.69 -29.93 11.37
CA ASP A 91 5.56 -30.86 11.38
C ASP A 91 5.97 -32.27 10.90
N VAL A 92 6.78 -32.35 9.86
CA VAL A 92 7.31 -33.63 9.35
C VAL A 92 8.22 -34.30 10.37
N LEU A 93 9.17 -33.57 10.96
CA LEU A 93 10.09 -34.08 11.97
C LEU A 93 9.39 -34.62 13.22
N GLN A 94 8.27 -33.99 13.60
CA GLN A 94 7.44 -34.39 14.72
C GLN A 94 6.40 -35.47 14.38
N ARG A 95 6.42 -35.98 13.14
CA ARG A 95 5.51 -37.03 12.66
C ARG A 95 4.03 -36.72 12.94
N THR A 96 3.64 -35.46 12.78
CA THR A 96 2.27 -35.04 13.00
C THR A 96 1.34 -35.63 11.94
N ARG A 97 0.13 -36.01 12.34
CA ARG A 97 -0.88 -36.46 11.38
C ARG A 97 -1.27 -35.28 10.49
N SER A 98 -1.13 -35.46 9.17
CA SER A 98 -1.62 -34.48 8.22
C SER A 98 -3.15 -34.42 8.29
N VAL A 99 -3.69 -33.21 8.43
CA VAL A 99 -5.15 -32.96 8.39
C VAL A 99 -5.66 -33.12 6.95
N PHE A 100 -4.84 -32.72 5.98
CA PHE A 100 -5.13 -32.84 4.55
C PHE A 100 -4.01 -33.58 3.83
N ARG A 101 -4.41 -34.43 2.87
CA ARG A 101 -3.47 -35.05 1.92
C ARG A 101 -3.68 -34.38 0.55
N VAL A 102 -2.66 -33.73 0.05
CA VAL A 102 -2.68 -33.13 -1.28
C VAL A 102 -1.82 -33.99 -2.20
N SER A 103 -2.28 -34.24 -3.42
CA SER A 103 -1.49 -35.01 -4.40
C SER A 103 -0.23 -34.20 -4.78
N THR A 104 0.88 -34.89 -5.06
CA THR A 104 2.11 -34.28 -5.55
C THR A 104 1.85 -33.45 -6.82
N SER A 105 1.01 -33.98 -7.72
CA SER A 105 0.64 -33.27 -8.95
C SER A 105 -0.06 -31.94 -8.67
N SER A 106 -0.99 -31.92 -7.69
CA SER A 106 -1.65 -30.67 -7.30
C SER A 106 -0.65 -29.66 -6.73
N VAL A 107 0.30 -30.10 -5.90
CA VAL A 107 1.35 -29.22 -5.36
C VAL A 107 2.21 -28.66 -6.50
N VAL A 108 2.64 -29.50 -7.43
CA VAL A 108 3.45 -29.06 -8.59
C VAL A 108 2.68 -28.04 -9.42
N VAL A 109 1.42 -28.32 -9.76
CA VAL A 109 0.58 -27.40 -10.56
C VAL A 109 0.40 -26.07 -9.82
N CYS A 110 0.05 -26.08 -8.54
CA CYS A 110 -0.09 -24.85 -7.75
C CYS A 110 1.24 -24.05 -7.71
N THR A 111 2.37 -24.74 -7.51
CA THR A 111 3.68 -24.08 -7.50
C THR A 111 3.99 -23.43 -8.84
N LEU A 112 3.75 -24.13 -9.95
CA LEU A 112 3.96 -23.59 -11.29
C LEU A 112 3.06 -22.37 -11.56
N LEU A 113 1.79 -22.41 -11.13
CA LEU A 113 0.88 -21.28 -11.26
C LEU A 113 1.36 -20.06 -10.44
N VAL A 114 1.78 -20.28 -9.20
CA VAL A 114 2.34 -19.21 -8.36
C VAL A 114 3.59 -18.62 -9.00
N MET A 115 4.49 -19.46 -9.51
CA MET A 115 5.69 -18.99 -10.21
C MET A 115 5.36 -18.23 -11.49
N ALA A 116 4.37 -18.66 -12.26
CA ALA A 116 3.92 -17.96 -13.47
C ALA A 116 3.34 -16.57 -13.12
N VAL A 117 2.50 -16.49 -12.09
CA VAL A 117 1.95 -15.20 -11.62
C VAL A 117 3.06 -14.31 -11.08
N ALA A 118 3.99 -14.83 -10.28
CA ALA A 118 5.13 -14.07 -9.76
C ALA A 118 6.03 -13.55 -10.89
N GLY A 119 6.33 -14.40 -11.88
CA GLY A 119 7.11 -14.01 -13.06
C GLY A 119 6.44 -12.91 -13.87
N TRP A 120 5.13 -13.05 -14.11
CA TRP A 120 4.33 -12.02 -14.79
C TRP A 120 4.32 -10.72 -13.99
N SER A 121 4.08 -10.79 -12.67
CA SER A 121 4.08 -9.62 -11.80
C SER A 121 5.43 -8.90 -11.82
N THR A 122 6.54 -9.64 -11.79
CA THR A 122 7.88 -9.06 -11.88
C THR A 122 8.11 -8.36 -13.21
N PHE A 123 7.71 -9.01 -14.32
CA PHE A 123 7.81 -8.43 -15.66
C PHE A 123 6.99 -7.13 -15.80
N GLU A 124 5.77 -7.13 -15.27
CA GLU A 124 4.91 -5.95 -15.27
C GLU A 124 5.47 -4.84 -14.37
N TYR A 125 5.99 -5.22 -13.18
CA TYR A 125 6.60 -4.29 -12.23
C TYR A 125 7.75 -3.50 -12.85
N VAL A 126 8.67 -4.16 -13.55
CA VAL A 126 9.81 -3.48 -14.20
C VAL A 126 9.32 -2.43 -15.21
N LYS A 127 8.26 -2.72 -15.95
CA LYS A 127 7.67 -1.76 -16.90
C LYS A 127 6.99 -0.59 -16.19
N VAL A 128 6.26 -0.88 -15.12
CA VAL A 128 5.58 0.14 -14.29
C VAL A 128 6.61 1.03 -13.61
N GLU A 129 7.72 0.47 -13.14
CA GLU A 129 8.82 1.22 -12.51
C GLU A 129 9.47 2.19 -13.51
N GLU A 130 9.66 1.76 -14.76
CA GLU A 130 10.17 2.64 -15.81
C GLU A 130 9.17 3.78 -16.12
N ASP A 131 7.87 3.49 -16.24
CA ASP A 131 6.85 4.52 -16.44
C ASP A 131 6.75 5.46 -15.23
N PHE A 132 6.99 4.95 -14.01
CA PHE A 132 7.08 5.78 -12.81
C PHE A 132 8.27 6.74 -12.87
N ARG A 133 9.42 6.27 -13.34
CA ARG A 133 10.61 7.10 -13.57
C ARG A 133 10.33 8.21 -14.57
N VAL A 134 9.69 7.88 -15.70
CA VAL A 134 9.29 8.85 -16.72
C VAL A 134 8.32 9.89 -16.15
N ALA A 135 7.24 9.45 -15.49
CA ALA A 135 6.27 10.34 -14.87
C ALA A 135 6.90 11.30 -13.85
N ARG A 136 7.91 10.83 -13.11
CA ARG A 136 8.65 11.65 -12.15
C ARG A 136 9.48 12.72 -12.85
N PHE A 137 10.14 12.40 -13.95
CA PHE A 137 10.89 13.39 -14.73
C PHE A 137 9.99 14.40 -15.41
N GLU A 138 8.83 13.97 -15.93
CA GLU A 138 7.79 14.85 -16.45
C GLU A 138 7.32 15.86 -15.38
N ALA A 139 7.00 15.36 -14.19
CA ALA A 139 6.56 16.20 -13.07
C ALA A 139 7.62 17.23 -12.60
N LEU A 140 8.88 16.90 -12.73
CA LEU A 140 10.02 17.76 -12.38
C LEU A 140 10.48 18.65 -13.52
N ASN A 141 9.88 18.53 -14.73
CA ASN A 141 10.33 19.18 -15.96
C ASN A 141 11.82 18.92 -16.28
N VAL A 142 12.28 17.70 -15.99
CA VAL A 142 13.67 17.27 -16.28
C VAL A 142 13.70 16.50 -17.58
N GLY A 143 14.41 17.05 -18.56
CA GLY A 143 14.50 16.47 -19.91
C GLY A 143 13.21 16.62 -20.73
N LYS A 144 13.08 15.80 -21.77
CA LYS A 144 11.87 15.68 -22.58
C LYS A 144 11.55 14.22 -22.78
N THR A 145 10.31 13.84 -22.47
CA THR A 145 9.81 12.51 -22.82
C THR A 145 9.76 12.38 -24.35
N PRO A 146 10.31 11.31 -24.93
CA PRO A 146 10.21 11.07 -26.37
C PRO A 146 8.74 11.07 -26.83
N THR A 147 8.47 11.64 -27.99
CA THR A 147 7.09 11.74 -28.52
C THR A 147 6.48 10.39 -28.87
N ASP A 148 7.31 9.38 -29.08
CA ASP A 148 6.96 8.00 -29.35
C ASP A 148 6.92 7.12 -28.09
N TYR A 149 7.11 7.70 -26.90
CA TYR A 149 7.01 6.97 -25.65
C TYR A 149 5.60 6.43 -25.45
N GLY A 150 5.47 5.10 -25.55
CA GLY A 150 4.24 4.37 -25.29
C GLY A 150 4.20 3.88 -23.84
N ARG A 151 3.17 4.26 -23.10
CA ARG A 151 2.97 3.74 -21.75
C ARG A 151 2.75 2.22 -21.79
N PRO A 152 3.29 1.46 -20.83
CA PRO A 152 3.08 0.03 -20.76
C PRO A 152 1.61 -0.31 -20.46
N ALA A 153 1.11 -1.39 -21.08
CA ALA A 153 -0.14 -2.00 -20.67
C ALA A 153 0.06 -2.74 -19.33
N VAL A 154 -0.82 -2.48 -18.37
CA VAL A 154 -0.77 -3.03 -17.02
C VAL A 154 -2.06 -3.81 -16.74
N TYR A 155 -1.92 -5.06 -16.25
CA TYR A 155 -3.05 -5.97 -16.03
C TYR A 155 -3.21 -6.36 -14.55
N LEU A 156 -2.13 -6.58 -13.83
CA LEU A 156 -2.15 -6.97 -12.43
C LEU A 156 -1.98 -5.77 -11.49
N MET A 157 -1.07 -4.85 -11.82
CA MET A 157 -0.74 -3.70 -10.98
C MET A 157 -1.63 -2.48 -11.29
N THR A 158 -2.93 -2.70 -11.46
CA THR A 158 -3.90 -1.68 -11.87
C THR A 158 -3.96 -0.47 -10.94
N GLN A 159 -3.65 -0.63 -9.66
CA GLN A 159 -3.59 0.49 -8.71
C GLN A 159 -2.39 1.41 -8.96
N LEU A 160 -1.25 0.84 -9.35
CA LEU A 160 -0.06 1.63 -9.71
C LEU A 160 -0.26 2.32 -11.06
N ASP A 161 -0.91 1.65 -12.02
CA ASP A 161 -1.31 2.28 -13.27
C ASP A 161 -2.26 3.47 -13.02
N ALA A 162 -3.28 3.30 -12.18
CA ALA A 162 -4.17 4.38 -11.78
C ALA A 162 -3.42 5.55 -11.14
N LEU A 163 -2.43 5.27 -10.27
CA LEU A 163 -1.56 6.28 -9.67
C LEU A 163 -0.77 7.05 -10.74
N LEU A 164 -0.17 6.36 -11.69
CA LEU A 164 0.61 6.97 -12.77
C LEU A 164 -0.25 7.77 -13.75
N ASN A 165 -1.48 7.30 -14.02
CA ASN A 165 -2.48 8.06 -14.77
C ASN A 165 -2.83 9.36 -14.02
N ALA A 166 -3.17 9.25 -12.75
CA ALA A 166 -3.51 10.41 -11.93
C ALA A 166 -2.33 11.38 -11.75
N ALA A 167 -1.09 10.89 -11.72
CA ALA A 167 0.11 11.73 -11.62
C ALA A 167 0.28 12.65 -12.84
N ARG A 168 -0.24 12.27 -14.00
CA ARG A 168 -0.20 13.05 -15.25
C ARG A 168 -1.42 13.95 -15.47
N ILE A 169 -2.43 13.88 -14.59
CA ILE A 169 -3.58 14.77 -14.67
C ILE A 169 -3.12 16.19 -14.33
N GLU A 170 -3.24 17.13 -15.24
CA GLU A 170 -3.17 18.55 -14.95
C GLU A 170 -4.57 19.05 -14.58
N PRO A 171 -4.78 19.55 -13.35
CA PRO A 171 -6.06 20.14 -12.96
C PRO A 171 -6.40 21.35 -13.82
N HIS A 172 -7.58 21.35 -14.46
CA HIS A 172 -8.09 22.44 -15.27
C HIS A 172 -9.62 22.54 -15.16
N PRO A 173 -10.23 23.66 -15.50
CA PRO A 173 -11.69 23.78 -15.61
C PRO A 173 -12.24 22.86 -16.72
N GLY A 174 -13.41 22.27 -16.51
CA GLY A 174 -14.08 21.42 -17.51
C GLY A 174 -13.51 20.00 -17.63
N MET A 175 -12.90 19.47 -16.56
CA MET A 175 -12.49 18.07 -16.50
C MET A 175 -13.72 17.15 -16.60
N ASN A 176 -13.56 16.01 -17.29
CA ASN A 176 -14.63 15.01 -17.36
C ASN A 176 -14.80 14.29 -16.01
N ALA A 177 -15.98 13.70 -15.80
CA ALA A 177 -16.32 13.02 -14.56
C ALA A 177 -15.39 11.83 -14.25
N GLU A 178 -14.97 11.09 -15.27
CA GLU A 178 -14.09 9.92 -15.09
C GLU A 178 -12.73 10.33 -14.54
N THR A 179 -12.14 11.41 -15.05
CA THR A 179 -10.86 11.95 -14.56
C THR A 179 -10.96 12.46 -13.13
N LEU A 180 -12.07 13.11 -12.75
CA LEU A 180 -12.32 13.53 -11.37
C LEU A 180 -12.48 12.33 -10.43
N VAL A 181 -13.21 11.30 -10.85
CA VAL A 181 -13.37 10.05 -10.10
C VAL A 181 -12.03 9.35 -9.91
N LEU A 182 -11.21 9.24 -10.97
CA LEU A 182 -9.88 8.65 -10.90
C LEU A 182 -8.99 9.41 -9.90
N ALA A 183 -8.94 10.75 -9.99
CA ALA A 183 -8.17 11.56 -9.06
C ALA A 183 -8.61 11.35 -7.61
N GLY A 184 -9.91 11.23 -7.36
CA GLY A 184 -10.46 10.96 -6.03
C GLY A 184 -10.15 9.56 -5.51
N GLN A 185 -10.26 8.53 -6.36
CA GLN A 185 -9.89 7.16 -5.98
C GLN A 185 -8.42 7.04 -5.62
N VAL A 186 -7.56 7.66 -6.44
CA VAL A 186 -6.11 7.67 -6.20
C VAL A 186 -5.75 8.46 -4.95
N ALA A 187 -6.36 9.63 -4.70
CA ALA A 187 -6.13 10.42 -3.49
C ALA A 187 -6.52 9.66 -2.21
N LYS A 188 -7.57 8.81 -2.28
CA LYS A 188 -7.98 7.95 -1.15
C LYS A 188 -7.04 6.75 -0.95
N ARG A 189 -6.58 6.13 -2.03
CA ARG A 189 -5.73 4.94 -1.96
C ARG A 189 -4.28 5.26 -1.63
N PHE A 190 -3.78 6.38 -2.14
CA PHE A 190 -2.45 6.92 -1.93
C PHE A 190 -2.57 8.32 -1.35
N PRO A 191 -2.81 8.46 -0.04
CA PRO A 191 -3.10 9.75 0.60
C PRO A 191 -1.83 10.59 0.79
N TRP A 192 -1.06 10.77 -0.29
CA TRP A 192 0.12 11.63 -0.30
C TRP A 192 -0.26 13.09 -0.54
N PRO A 193 0.52 14.07 -0.05
CA PRO A 193 0.24 15.48 -0.26
C PRO A 193 -0.01 15.84 -1.73
N ALA A 194 0.77 15.27 -2.65
CA ALA A 194 0.68 15.56 -4.08
C ALA A 194 -0.63 15.06 -4.71
N THR A 195 -1.04 13.82 -4.40
CA THR A 195 -2.28 13.22 -4.93
C THR A 195 -3.52 13.89 -4.38
N GLN A 196 -3.52 14.16 -3.07
CA GLN A 196 -4.62 14.86 -2.39
C GLN A 196 -4.75 16.31 -2.86
N ASN A 197 -3.64 17.03 -3.00
CA ASN A 197 -3.65 18.40 -3.52
C ASN A 197 -4.16 18.45 -4.96
N ARG A 198 -3.72 17.53 -5.83
CA ARG A 198 -4.21 17.44 -7.22
C ARG A 198 -5.71 17.23 -7.26
N TYR A 199 -6.24 16.33 -6.44
CA TYR A 199 -7.68 16.09 -6.34
C TYR A 199 -8.44 17.32 -5.83
N ALA A 200 -7.97 17.94 -4.73
CA ALA A 200 -8.57 19.14 -4.18
C ALA A 200 -8.61 20.30 -5.21
N LEU A 201 -7.52 20.50 -5.93
CA LEU A 201 -7.43 21.53 -6.97
C LEU A 201 -8.37 21.21 -8.16
N SER A 202 -8.46 19.95 -8.57
CA SER A 202 -9.39 19.53 -9.61
C SER A 202 -10.84 19.80 -9.20
N LEU A 203 -11.23 19.52 -7.96
CA LEU A 203 -12.56 19.83 -7.43
C LEU A 203 -12.85 21.34 -7.42
N ALA A 204 -11.92 22.14 -6.93
CA ALA A 204 -12.07 23.60 -6.86
C ALA A 204 -12.27 24.22 -8.25
N LEU A 205 -11.52 23.75 -9.25
CA LEU A 205 -11.59 24.27 -10.62
C LEU A 205 -12.85 23.79 -11.37
N ASN A 206 -13.52 22.74 -10.88
CA ASN A 206 -14.69 22.14 -11.53
C ASN A 206 -15.99 22.34 -10.74
N GLY A 207 -16.11 23.45 -10.01
CA GLY A 207 -17.36 23.85 -9.38
C GLY A 207 -17.75 23.07 -8.13
N GLN A 208 -16.79 22.38 -7.47
CA GLN A 208 -16.99 21.61 -6.26
C GLN A 208 -16.18 22.19 -5.08
N PRO A 209 -16.35 23.49 -4.72
CA PRO A 209 -15.50 24.15 -3.71
C PRO A 209 -15.67 23.57 -2.30
N ASP A 210 -16.85 23.05 -1.95
CA ASP A 210 -17.10 22.46 -0.64
C ASP A 210 -16.33 21.17 -0.45
N GLU A 211 -16.32 20.31 -1.46
CA GLU A 211 -15.53 19.08 -1.44
C GLU A 211 -14.03 19.36 -1.47
N ALA A 212 -13.60 20.39 -2.21
CA ALA A 212 -12.21 20.85 -2.21
C ALA A 212 -11.78 21.30 -0.81
N ARG A 213 -12.62 22.07 -0.09
CA ARG A 213 -12.38 22.48 1.30
C ARG A 213 -12.25 21.29 2.24
N ARG A 214 -13.15 20.31 2.14
CA ARG A 214 -13.04 19.08 2.94
C ARG A 214 -11.72 18.35 2.67
N GLN A 215 -11.33 18.24 1.40
CA GLN A 215 -10.07 17.59 1.04
C GLN A 215 -8.85 18.35 1.57
N LEU A 216 -8.88 19.69 1.58
CA LEU A 216 -7.83 20.51 2.18
C LEU A 216 -7.75 20.34 3.70
N GLN A 217 -8.88 20.19 4.40
CA GLN A 217 -8.90 19.85 5.82
C GLN A 217 -8.28 18.46 6.08
N VAL A 218 -8.57 17.49 5.23
CA VAL A 218 -7.92 16.16 5.31
C VAL A 218 -6.41 16.28 5.13
N ILE A 219 -5.93 17.08 4.17
CA ILE A 219 -4.49 17.33 3.97
C ILE A 219 -3.88 17.96 5.22
N ARG A 220 -4.55 18.98 5.80
CA ARG A 220 -4.09 19.63 7.02
C ARG A 220 -3.98 18.66 8.19
N ALA A 221 -4.99 17.80 8.36
CA ALA A 221 -5.03 16.80 9.43
C ALA A 221 -3.97 15.70 9.26
N LEU A 222 -3.73 15.23 8.03
CA LEU A 222 -2.78 14.14 7.75
C LEU A 222 -1.32 14.59 7.65
N HIS A 223 -1.08 15.80 7.08
CA HIS A 223 0.26 16.26 6.71
C HIS A 223 0.71 17.51 7.46
N GLY A 224 -0.13 18.03 8.32
CA GLY A 224 0.16 19.19 9.18
C GLY A 224 0.08 20.54 8.49
N GLU A 225 0.17 21.58 9.30
CA GLU A 225 0.02 22.99 8.87
C GLU A 225 1.05 23.42 7.83
N LYS A 226 2.29 23.00 7.98
CA LYS A 226 3.36 23.39 7.06
C LYS A 226 3.05 22.99 5.61
N THR A 227 2.58 21.78 5.41
CA THR A 227 2.20 21.25 4.09
C THR A 227 0.96 21.99 3.56
N TYR A 228 -0.02 22.20 4.43
CA TYR A 228 -1.23 22.95 4.09
C TYR A 228 -0.92 24.38 3.66
N ASP A 229 -0.08 25.12 4.40
CA ASP A 229 0.33 26.48 4.06
C ASP A 229 1.10 26.53 2.73
N GLN A 230 1.95 25.55 2.46
CA GLN A 230 2.68 25.46 1.19
C GLN A 230 1.72 25.27 0.01
N ILE A 231 0.70 24.44 0.16
CA ILE A 231 -0.35 24.26 -0.85
C ILE A 231 -1.13 25.57 -1.04
N ARG A 232 -1.48 26.26 0.03
CA ARG A 232 -2.18 27.56 -0.03
C ARG A 232 -1.38 28.60 -0.83
N VAL A 233 -0.09 28.74 -0.55
CA VAL A 233 0.80 29.64 -1.29
C VAL A 233 0.87 29.27 -2.78
N ASN A 234 0.98 27.97 -3.08
CA ASN A 234 1.01 27.50 -4.46
C ASN A 234 -0.30 27.82 -5.21
N TRP A 235 -1.47 27.61 -4.60
CA TRP A 235 -2.74 27.95 -5.22
C TRP A 235 -2.92 29.44 -5.42
N GLN A 236 -2.46 30.28 -4.50
CA GLN A 236 -2.45 31.74 -4.67
C GLN A 236 -1.58 32.16 -5.87
N GLY A 237 -0.45 31.49 -6.08
CA GLY A 237 0.37 31.64 -7.29
C GLY A 237 -0.38 31.27 -8.56
N LEU A 238 -1.05 30.11 -8.57
CA LEU A 238 -1.87 29.67 -9.70
C LEU A 238 -3.05 30.62 -10.00
N ALA A 239 -3.69 31.15 -8.96
CA ALA A 239 -4.77 32.12 -9.07
C ALA A 239 -4.36 33.43 -9.79
N ARG A 240 -3.09 33.83 -9.63
CA ARG A 240 -2.54 35.04 -10.27
C ARG A 240 -2.23 34.82 -11.75
N VAL A 241 -1.76 33.62 -12.13
CA VAL A 241 -1.17 33.37 -13.43
C VAL A 241 -2.08 32.58 -14.38
N ARG A 242 -2.73 31.51 -13.87
CA ARG A 242 -3.42 30.53 -14.74
C ARG A 242 -4.90 30.34 -14.47
N SER A 243 -5.39 30.60 -13.26
CA SER A 243 -6.74 30.20 -12.87
C SER A 243 -7.42 31.29 -12.01
N PRO A 244 -7.94 32.36 -12.64
CA PRO A 244 -8.57 33.46 -11.89
C PRO A 244 -9.74 33.03 -10.98
N THR A 245 -10.42 31.95 -11.30
CA THR A 245 -11.51 31.33 -10.50
C THR A 245 -11.07 30.94 -9.10
N LEU A 246 -9.79 30.64 -8.90
CA LEU A 246 -9.22 30.36 -7.55
C LEU A 246 -9.08 31.59 -6.66
N ARG A 247 -9.24 32.82 -7.21
CA ARG A 247 -9.19 34.06 -6.41
C ARG A 247 -10.38 34.18 -5.45
N GLU A 248 -11.51 33.60 -5.84
CA GLU A 248 -12.73 33.60 -5.04
C GLU A 248 -12.84 32.38 -4.10
N PHE A 249 -11.85 31.49 -4.16
CA PHE A 249 -11.86 30.28 -3.32
C PHE A 249 -11.65 30.64 -1.85
N VAL A 250 -12.68 30.35 -1.03
CA VAL A 250 -12.65 30.56 0.42
C VAL A 250 -11.94 29.38 1.07
N TRP A 251 -10.83 29.66 1.73
CA TRP A 251 -10.02 28.64 2.42
C TRP A 251 -10.69 28.19 3.72
N PRO A 252 -10.62 26.87 4.07
CA PRO A 252 -11.14 26.34 5.32
C PRO A 252 -10.30 26.71 6.53
#